data_effe62925a024849f88f273d4979af6e
#
_entry.id   effe62925a024849f88f273d4979af6e
#
_cell.length_a   1.000
_cell.length_b   1.000
_cell.length_c   1.000
_cell.angle_alpha   90.00
_cell.angle_beta   90.00
_cell.angle_gamma   90.00
#
_symmetry.space_group_name_H-M   'P 1'
#
loop_
_entity.id
_entity.type
_entity.pdbx_description
1 polymer ?
#
loop_
_entity_poly.entity_id
_entity_poly.type
_entity_poly.pdbx_seq_one_letter_code
_entity_poly.pdbx_strand_id
1 'polypeptide(L)'
;MVSTTLLVIIYLSFISLGLPDSLLGSAWPTMVSDLHAPLWGAGLISMTVSLCTVISSVNSARLIRRFGTGRLTAFSGLLTATALLGMSVSPHYAFFLLLAIPLGLGAGAVDAAMNNYVALHCEAKHMNWLHWFWGVGTVISP
;
A
#
# COMPACT_ATOMS: atom_id res chain seq x y z
N MET A 1 24.66 -12.60 2.75
CA MET A 1 23.45 -13.45 2.54
C MET A 1 22.29 -12.79 3.25
N VAL A 2 21.21 -12.54 2.53
CA VAL A 2 19.98 -11.98 3.13
C VAL A 2 19.34 -13.07 4.01
N SER A 3 18.95 -12.73 5.24
CA SER A 3 18.31 -13.68 6.16
C SER A 3 16.95 -14.14 5.59
N THR A 4 16.68 -15.45 5.71
CA THR A 4 15.38 -16.02 5.32
C THR A 4 14.22 -15.32 6.02
N THR A 5 14.40 -14.97 7.30
CA THR A 5 13.39 -14.21 8.07
C THR A 5 13.08 -12.86 7.42
N LEU A 6 14.09 -12.15 6.92
CA LEU A 6 13.89 -10.86 6.26
C LEU A 6 13.13 -11.02 4.93
N LEU A 7 13.44 -12.06 4.15
CA LEU A 7 12.69 -12.36 2.92
C LEU A 7 11.22 -12.68 3.20
N VAL A 8 10.94 -13.45 4.25
CA VAL A 8 9.56 -13.73 4.67
C VAL A 8 8.82 -12.45 5.04
N ILE A 9 9.45 -11.57 5.80
CA ILE A 9 8.85 -10.27 6.17
C ILE A 9 8.55 -9.43 4.92
N ILE A 10 9.48 -9.39 3.97
CA ILE A 10 9.31 -8.66 2.71
C ILE A 10 8.11 -9.21 1.92
N TYR A 11 8.01 -10.54 1.77
CA TYR A 11 6.89 -11.17 1.05
C TYR A 11 5.55 -10.94 1.75
N LEU A 12 5.50 -11.04 3.08
CA LEU A 12 4.29 -10.72 3.86
C LEU A 12 3.87 -9.26 3.70
N SER A 13 4.84 -8.34 3.61
CA SER A 13 4.56 -6.92 3.35
C SER A 13 3.92 -6.72 1.98
N PHE A 14 4.34 -7.46 0.95
CA PHE A 14 3.73 -7.39 -0.39
C PHE A 14 2.32 -7.99 -0.45
N ILE A 15 2.07 -9.09 0.26
CA ILE A 15 0.70 -9.59 0.44
C ILE A 15 -0.19 -8.52 1.08
N SER A 16 0.31 -7.90 2.14
CA SER A 16 -0.41 -6.83 2.86
C SER A 16 -0.67 -5.59 2.00
N LEU A 17 0.19 -5.27 1.04
CA LEU A 17 -0.03 -4.20 0.06
C LEU A 17 -1.11 -4.55 -0.98
N GLY A 18 -1.22 -5.83 -1.35
CA GLY A 18 -2.25 -6.29 -2.30
C GLY A 18 -3.67 -6.31 -1.73
N LEU A 19 -3.82 -6.47 -0.41
CA LEU A 19 -5.13 -6.55 0.23
C LEU A 19 -6.01 -5.29 0.03
N PRO A 20 -5.54 -4.06 0.26
CA PRO A 20 -6.36 -2.85 0.10
C PRO A 20 -6.80 -2.60 -1.34
N ASP A 21 -6.01 -3.03 -2.33
CA ASP A 21 -6.28 -2.77 -3.74
C ASP A 21 -7.55 -3.47 -4.23
N SER A 22 -7.84 -4.67 -3.75
CA SER A 22 -9.04 -5.42 -4.09
C SER A 22 -10.22 -5.10 -3.18
N LEU A 23 -9.97 -4.77 -1.90
CA LEU A 23 -11.02 -4.43 -0.94
C LEU A 23 -11.90 -3.27 -1.41
N LEU A 24 -11.30 -2.23 -1.98
CA LEU A 24 -12.06 -1.08 -2.46
C LEU A 24 -13.05 -1.49 -3.56
N GLY A 25 -12.63 -2.35 -4.49
CA GLY A 25 -13.49 -2.82 -5.57
C GLY A 25 -14.63 -3.71 -5.09
N SER A 26 -14.35 -4.66 -4.21
CA SER A 26 -15.33 -5.63 -3.70
C SER A 26 -16.31 -5.02 -2.67
N ALA A 27 -15.83 -4.13 -1.82
CA ALA A 27 -16.64 -3.49 -0.79
C ALA A 27 -17.44 -2.27 -1.29
N TRP A 28 -17.06 -1.69 -2.44
CA TRP A 28 -17.67 -0.45 -2.92
C TRP A 28 -19.20 -0.50 -3.08
N PRO A 29 -19.81 -1.58 -3.63
CA PRO A 29 -21.27 -1.65 -3.77
C PRO A 29 -22.02 -1.46 -2.44
N THR A 30 -21.46 -1.98 -1.34
CA THR A 30 -22.02 -1.82 0.00
C THR A 30 -21.70 -0.44 0.57
N MET A 31 -20.49 0.06 0.38
CA MET A 31 -20.02 1.33 0.92
C MET A 31 -20.71 2.54 0.30
N VAL A 32 -21.14 2.47 -0.96
CA VAL A 32 -21.84 3.55 -1.66
C VAL A 32 -23.09 4.00 -0.88
N SER A 33 -23.88 3.03 -0.40
CA SER A 33 -25.09 3.33 0.37
C SER A 33 -24.78 3.91 1.74
N ASP A 34 -23.81 3.35 2.44
CA ASP A 34 -23.46 3.72 3.81
C ASP A 34 -22.77 5.09 3.89
N LEU A 35 -21.91 5.39 2.93
CA LEU A 35 -21.17 6.67 2.85
C LEU A 35 -21.93 7.77 2.10
N HIS A 36 -23.14 7.49 1.59
CA HIS A 36 -23.86 8.39 0.67
C HIS A 36 -22.97 8.92 -0.46
N ALA A 37 -22.13 8.03 -1.00
CA ALA A 37 -21.11 8.37 -1.98
C ALA A 37 -21.67 8.29 -3.42
N PRO A 38 -21.13 9.09 -4.36
CA PRO A 38 -21.48 8.95 -5.76
C PRO A 38 -20.94 7.64 -6.33
N LEU A 39 -21.60 7.05 -7.32
CA LEU A 39 -21.15 5.78 -7.95
C LEU A 39 -19.71 5.84 -8.49
N TRP A 40 -19.29 7.00 -8.99
CA TRP A 40 -17.93 7.26 -9.46
C TRP A 40 -16.90 7.46 -8.34
N GLY A 41 -17.34 7.48 -7.09
CA GLY A 41 -16.50 7.79 -5.92
C GLY A 41 -15.33 6.84 -5.73
N ALA A 42 -15.49 5.55 -6.04
CA ALA A 42 -14.38 4.58 -6.01
C ALA A 42 -13.25 5.00 -6.96
N GLY A 43 -13.60 5.48 -8.15
CA GLY A 43 -12.62 5.95 -9.12
C GLY A 43 -11.78 7.12 -8.60
N LEU A 44 -12.41 8.08 -7.91
CA LEU A 44 -11.71 9.22 -7.31
C LEU A 44 -10.79 8.79 -6.17
N ILE A 45 -11.23 7.84 -5.32
CA ILE A 45 -10.38 7.27 -4.28
C ILE A 45 -9.16 6.58 -4.90
N SER A 46 -9.38 5.70 -5.89
CA SER A 46 -8.30 5.00 -6.58
C SER A 46 -7.32 5.95 -7.27
N MET A 47 -7.81 7.01 -7.90
CA MET A 47 -6.96 8.05 -8.50
C MET A 47 -6.13 8.77 -7.43
N THR A 48 -6.72 9.11 -6.29
CA THR A 48 -6.03 9.78 -5.18
C THR A 48 -4.95 8.88 -4.61
N VAL A 49 -5.26 7.61 -4.33
CA VAL A 49 -4.28 6.62 -3.87
C VAL A 49 -3.13 6.49 -4.88
N SER A 50 -3.44 6.27 -6.16
CA SER A 50 -2.42 6.10 -7.21
C SER A 50 -1.53 7.33 -7.37
N LEU A 51 -2.09 8.54 -7.36
CA LEU A 51 -1.32 9.78 -7.44
C LEU A 51 -0.37 9.91 -6.23
N CYS A 52 -0.86 9.66 -5.02
CA CYS A 52 -0.06 9.70 -3.81
C CYS A 52 1.03 8.62 -3.80
N THR A 53 0.73 7.42 -4.32
CA THR A 53 1.71 6.34 -4.50
C THR A 53 2.84 6.76 -5.44
N VAL A 54 2.53 7.37 -6.58
CA VAL A 54 3.53 7.88 -7.52
C VAL A 54 4.40 8.96 -6.87
N ILE A 55 3.78 9.94 -6.20
CA ILE A 55 4.50 11.01 -5.51
C ILE A 55 5.45 10.43 -4.45
N SER A 56 4.97 9.49 -3.66
CA SER A 56 5.77 8.84 -2.62
C SER A 56 6.91 8.02 -3.20
N SER A 57 6.66 7.24 -4.26
CA SER A 57 7.68 6.42 -4.93
C SER A 57 8.80 7.26 -5.53
N VAL A 58 8.48 8.36 -6.19
CA VAL A 58 9.47 9.31 -6.75
C VAL A 58 10.37 9.90 -5.66
N ASN A 59 9.81 10.18 -4.48
CA ASN A 59 10.57 10.73 -3.36
C ASN A 59 11.26 9.67 -2.49
N SER A 60 10.93 8.39 -2.66
CA SER A 60 11.41 7.29 -1.81
C SER A 60 12.94 7.19 -1.78
N ALA A 61 13.63 7.40 -2.89
CA ALA A 61 15.09 7.37 -2.95
C ALA A 61 15.75 8.42 -2.04
N ARG A 62 15.16 9.61 -1.91
CA ARG A 62 15.63 10.66 -0.98
C ARG A 62 15.36 10.27 0.47
N LEU A 63 14.17 9.73 0.72
CA LEU A 63 13.75 9.29 2.06
C LEU A 63 14.59 8.11 2.55
N ILE A 64 14.88 7.13 1.68
CA ILE A 64 15.75 5.98 1.98
C ILE A 64 17.16 6.46 2.35
N ARG A 65 17.73 7.40 1.60
CA ARG A 65 19.06 7.95 1.92
C ARG A 65 19.09 8.68 3.25
N ARG A 66 17.99 9.32 3.64
CA ARG A 66 17.92 10.12 4.88
C ARG A 66 17.58 9.28 6.12
N PHE A 67 16.66 8.35 6.02
CA PHE A 67 16.10 7.61 7.16
C PHE A 67 16.49 6.13 7.17
N GLY A 68 16.97 5.60 6.06
CA GLY A 68 17.22 4.18 5.85
C GLY A 68 15.95 3.40 5.50
N THR A 69 16.12 2.26 4.81
CA THR A 69 15.00 1.42 4.33
C THR A 69 14.11 0.94 5.47
N GLY A 70 14.69 0.45 6.57
CA GLY A 70 13.91 -0.14 7.67
C GLY A 70 12.99 0.86 8.38
N ARG A 71 13.49 2.06 8.68
CA ARG A 71 12.67 3.11 9.34
C ARG A 71 11.59 3.64 8.41
N LEU A 72 11.93 3.82 7.13
CA LEU A 72 10.96 4.27 6.13
C LEU A 72 9.83 3.26 6.01
N THR A 73 10.14 1.97 5.89
CA THR A 73 9.14 0.90 5.80
C THR A 73 8.25 0.84 7.04
N ALA A 74 8.85 0.90 8.24
CA ALA A 74 8.08 0.86 9.48
C ALA A 74 7.12 2.06 9.61
N PHE A 75 7.61 3.27 9.35
CA PHE A 75 6.79 4.48 9.40
C PHE A 75 5.67 4.46 8.35
N SER A 76 5.99 4.06 7.13
CA SER A 76 5.02 3.98 6.04
C SER A 76 3.98 2.89 6.27
N GLY A 77 4.38 1.74 6.84
CA GLY A 77 3.45 0.69 7.24
C GLY A 77 2.47 1.15 8.34
N LEU A 78 2.96 1.90 9.34
CA LEU A 78 2.11 2.52 10.36
C LEU A 78 1.14 3.54 9.74
N LEU A 79 1.62 4.34 8.79
CA LEU A 79 0.80 5.32 8.09
C LEU A 79 -0.33 4.64 7.30
N THR A 80 -0.02 3.57 6.59
CA THR A 80 -1.01 2.75 5.87
C THR A 80 -2.02 2.11 6.83
N ALA A 81 -1.54 1.50 7.92
CA ALA A 81 -2.40 0.85 8.91
C ALA A 81 -3.36 1.85 9.58
N THR A 82 -2.87 3.03 9.97
CA THR A 82 -3.70 4.08 10.57
C THR A 82 -4.71 4.65 9.58
N ALA A 83 -4.34 4.77 8.30
CA ALA A 83 -5.27 5.18 7.25
C ALA A 83 -6.41 4.17 7.08
N LEU A 84 -6.10 2.87 7.01
CA LEU A 84 -7.11 1.80 6.90
C LEU A 84 -8.02 1.73 8.12
N LEU A 85 -7.46 1.85 9.33
CA LEU A 85 -8.26 1.91 10.55
C LEU A 85 -9.18 3.15 10.55
N GLY A 86 -8.68 4.31 10.13
CA GLY A 86 -9.49 5.50 9.99
C GLY A 86 -10.61 5.34 8.96
N MET A 87 -10.33 4.67 7.83
CA MET A 87 -11.33 4.36 6.82
C MET A 87 -12.43 3.45 7.35
N SER A 88 -12.09 2.45 8.19
CA SER A 88 -13.04 1.49 8.75
C SER A 88 -14.09 2.14 9.68
N VAL A 89 -13.77 3.29 10.27
CA VAL A 89 -14.67 4.04 11.17
C VAL A 89 -15.18 5.35 10.54
N SER A 90 -14.93 5.54 9.26
CA SER A 90 -15.26 6.78 8.55
C SER A 90 -16.77 6.94 8.35
N PRO A 91 -17.40 8.00 8.86
CA PRO A 91 -18.84 8.22 8.72
C PRO A 91 -19.24 8.85 7.38
N HIS A 92 -18.29 9.43 6.63
CA HIS A 92 -18.58 10.21 5.43
C HIS A 92 -17.54 9.97 4.34
N TYR A 93 -17.99 9.99 3.08
CA TYR A 93 -17.15 9.85 1.89
C TYR A 93 -15.97 10.82 1.84
N ALA A 94 -16.19 12.11 2.21
CA ALA A 94 -15.12 13.11 2.19
C ALA A 94 -13.96 12.74 3.14
N PHE A 95 -14.29 12.20 4.32
CA PHE A 95 -13.27 11.73 5.28
C PHE A 95 -12.54 10.50 4.77
N PHE A 96 -13.27 9.57 4.14
CA PHE A 96 -12.69 8.39 3.49
C PHE A 96 -11.71 8.79 2.37
N LEU A 97 -12.09 9.77 1.53
CA LEU A 97 -11.23 10.30 0.47
C LEU A 97 -9.98 11.00 1.04
N LEU A 98 -10.10 11.72 2.15
CA LEU A 98 -8.95 12.34 2.82
C LEU A 98 -7.95 11.29 3.31
N LEU A 99 -8.42 10.16 3.82
CA LEU A 99 -7.59 9.05 4.29
C LEU A 99 -6.93 8.27 3.14
N ALA A 100 -7.42 8.40 1.91
CA ALA A 100 -6.77 7.84 0.72
C ALA A 100 -5.38 8.45 0.47
N ILE A 101 -5.13 9.70 0.94
CA ILE A 101 -3.84 10.37 0.81
C ILE A 101 -2.75 9.65 1.63
N PRO A 102 -2.87 9.52 2.97
CA PRO A 102 -1.86 8.80 3.74
C PRO A 102 -1.76 7.31 3.37
N LEU A 103 -2.86 6.70 2.93
CA LEU A 103 -2.84 5.33 2.41
C LEU A 103 -1.91 5.20 1.20
N GLY A 104 -2.09 6.04 0.18
CA GLY A 104 -1.28 6.02 -1.03
C GLY A 104 0.19 6.40 -0.77
N LEU A 105 0.44 7.41 0.08
CA LEU A 105 1.80 7.82 0.45
C LEU A 105 2.54 6.69 1.19
N GLY A 106 1.88 6.01 2.12
CA GLY A 106 2.45 4.89 2.86
C GLY A 106 2.73 3.69 1.95
N ALA A 107 1.75 3.28 1.16
CA ALA A 107 1.88 2.14 0.23
C ALA A 107 3.01 2.36 -0.77
N GLY A 108 3.08 3.53 -1.42
CA GLY A 108 4.13 3.83 -2.39
C GLY A 108 5.54 3.89 -1.80
N ALA A 109 5.70 4.35 -0.57
CA ALA A 109 7.00 4.37 0.09
C ALA A 109 7.47 2.96 0.49
N VAL A 110 6.57 2.09 0.99
CA VAL A 110 6.87 0.69 1.29
C VAL A 110 7.25 -0.05 0.02
N ASP A 111 6.44 0.04 -1.02
CA ASP A 111 6.67 -0.61 -2.31
C ASP A 111 8.05 -0.24 -2.87
N ALA A 112 8.34 1.05 -3.01
CA ALA A 112 9.61 1.52 -3.54
C ALA A 112 10.81 1.14 -2.64
N ALA A 113 10.66 1.18 -1.33
CA ALA A 113 11.73 0.83 -0.39
C ALA A 113 12.07 -0.67 -0.47
N MET A 114 11.06 -1.54 -0.53
CA MET A 114 11.24 -2.99 -0.61
C MET A 114 11.78 -3.41 -1.97
N ASN A 115 11.24 -2.88 -3.08
CA ASN A 115 11.75 -3.13 -4.42
C ASN A 115 13.22 -2.72 -4.54
N ASN A 116 13.58 -1.53 -4.04
CA ASN A 116 14.97 -1.07 -4.03
C ASN A 116 15.88 -1.98 -3.20
N TYR A 117 15.41 -2.42 -2.02
CA TYR A 117 16.19 -3.32 -1.16
C TYR A 117 16.45 -4.66 -1.85
N VAL A 118 15.42 -5.28 -2.43
CA VAL A 118 15.54 -6.57 -3.12
C VAL A 118 16.42 -6.45 -4.36
N ALA A 119 16.29 -5.37 -5.13
CA ALA A 119 17.12 -5.13 -6.31
C ALA A 119 18.62 -5.03 -5.98
N LEU A 120 18.96 -4.49 -4.81
CA LEU A 120 20.35 -4.28 -4.40
C LEU A 120 20.97 -5.48 -3.66
N HIS A 121 20.18 -6.32 -3.02
CA HIS A 121 20.68 -7.33 -2.06
C HIS A 121 20.26 -8.76 -2.39
N CYS A 122 19.33 -8.96 -3.33
CA CYS A 122 18.78 -10.27 -3.66
C CYS A 122 18.98 -10.61 -5.14
N GLU A 123 18.80 -11.90 -5.48
CA GLU A 123 18.80 -12.35 -6.87
C GLU A 123 17.51 -11.88 -7.59
N ALA A 124 17.59 -11.74 -8.92
CA ALA A 124 16.47 -11.29 -9.76
C ALA A 124 15.18 -12.12 -9.58
N LYS A 125 15.31 -13.41 -9.24
CA LYS A 125 14.15 -14.28 -8.96
C LYS A 125 13.26 -13.74 -7.83
N HIS A 126 13.84 -13.10 -6.81
CA HIS A 126 13.11 -12.56 -5.67
C HIS A 126 12.24 -11.35 -6.06
N MET A 127 12.65 -10.60 -7.08
CA MET A 127 11.84 -9.50 -7.62
C MET A 127 10.53 -10.03 -8.24
N ASN A 128 10.61 -11.14 -8.98
CA ASN A 128 9.40 -11.78 -9.53
C ASN A 128 8.49 -12.31 -8.42
N TRP A 129 9.08 -12.91 -7.37
CA TRP A 129 8.31 -13.40 -6.22
C TRP A 129 7.58 -12.30 -5.48
N LEU A 130 8.13 -11.08 -5.36
CA LEU A 130 7.45 -9.93 -4.75
C LEU A 130 6.10 -9.64 -5.42
N HIS A 131 6.11 -9.54 -6.75
CA HIS A 131 4.91 -9.24 -7.52
C HIS A 131 3.91 -10.40 -7.51
N TRP A 132 4.43 -11.66 -7.45
CA TRP A 132 3.57 -12.82 -7.29
C TRP A 132 2.85 -12.80 -5.93
N PHE A 133 3.54 -12.50 -4.83
CA PHE A 133 2.94 -12.38 -3.49
C PHE A 133 1.98 -11.20 -3.39
N TRP A 134 2.25 -10.08 -4.04
CA TRP A 134 1.29 -9.00 -4.17
C TRP A 134 0.01 -9.47 -4.87
N GLY A 135 0.12 -10.19 -6.00
CA GLY A 135 -1.01 -10.81 -6.69
C GLY A 135 -1.79 -11.80 -5.83
N VAL A 136 -1.10 -12.60 -4.99
CA VAL A 136 -1.76 -13.46 -4.00
C VAL A 136 -2.59 -12.63 -3.02
N GLY A 137 -2.04 -11.50 -2.53
CA GLY A 137 -2.76 -10.57 -1.65
C GLY A 137 -4.06 -10.05 -2.27
N THR A 138 -4.03 -9.68 -3.56
CA THR A 138 -5.23 -9.20 -4.27
C THR A 138 -6.28 -10.29 -4.52
N VAL A 139 -5.89 -11.55 -4.62
CA VAL A 139 -6.79 -12.70 -4.84
C VAL A 139 -7.41 -13.21 -3.54
N ILE A 140 -6.66 -13.18 -2.43
CA ILE A 140 -7.16 -13.64 -1.10
C ILE A 140 -8.15 -12.64 -0.51
N SER A 141 -8.03 -11.37 -0.83
CA SER A 141 -8.97 -10.35 -0.41
C SER A 141 -10.33 -10.57 -1.07
N PRO A 142 -11.44 -10.48 -0.34
CA PRO A 142 -12.79 -10.71 -0.86
C PRO A 142 -13.21 -9.70 -1.90
#